data_c13289e0bf175998587dc61ae63f1fd8
#
_entry.id   c13289e0bf175998587dc61ae63f1fd8
#
_cell.length_a   1.000
_cell.length_b   1.000
_cell.length_c   1.000
_cell.angle_alpha   90.00
_cell.angle_beta   90.00
_cell.angle_gamma   90.00
#
_symmetry.space_group_name_H-M   'P 1'
#
loop_
_entity.id
_entity.type
_entity.pdbx_description
1 polymer ?
#
loop_
_entity_poly.entity_id
_entity_poly.type
_entity_poly.pdbx_seq_one_letter_code
_entity_poly.pdbx_strand_id
1 'polypeptide(L)'
;MAHARHAILVAALSWSAHPALAGNGRRDATAAALDHCLADPAHASTGDQTACETRAAGDYDRRMNVAYAALLRKLPPDAARKLRDAQRAWLAYRNAEAGAREAIYATRQGTMFVPLESDDAVVIVGDRARLLERYVRAMAVE
;
A
#
# COMPACT_ATOMS: atom_id res chain seq x y z
N MET A 1 -5.31 -29.03 66.61
CA MET A 1 -4.77 -27.97 65.82
C MET A 1 -4.49 -28.53 64.41
N ALA A 2 -5.39 -28.35 63.47
CA ALA A 2 -5.32 -28.94 62.15
C ALA A 2 -4.96 -27.80 61.12
N HIS A 3 -3.80 -27.92 60.48
CA HIS A 3 -3.37 -27.00 59.45
C HIS A 3 -3.89 -27.47 58.09
N ALA A 4 -4.86 -26.75 57.56
CA ALA A 4 -5.35 -26.95 56.18
C ALA A 4 -4.34 -26.35 55.20
N ARG A 5 -3.75 -27.21 54.35
CA ARG A 5 -2.91 -26.78 53.20
C ARG A 5 -3.79 -26.53 52.01
N HIS A 6 -3.92 -25.27 51.58
CA HIS A 6 -4.58 -24.90 50.33
C HIS A 6 -3.59 -25.13 49.18
N ALA A 7 -3.91 -26.06 48.31
CA ALA A 7 -3.20 -26.26 47.04
C ALA A 7 -3.76 -25.28 46.00
N ILE A 8 -2.91 -24.37 45.52
CA ILE A 8 -3.23 -23.45 44.42
C ILE A 8 -2.95 -24.19 43.11
N LEU A 9 -4.02 -24.53 42.38
CA LEU A 9 -3.94 -25.04 41.02
C LEU A 9 -3.65 -23.88 40.06
N VAL A 10 -2.41 -23.83 39.56
CA VAL A 10 -2.04 -22.91 38.46
C VAL A 10 -2.43 -23.56 37.14
N ALA A 11 -3.50 -23.08 36.53
CA ALA A 11 -3.88 -23.48 35.20
C ALA A 11 -2.93 -22.83 34.17
N ALA A 12 -2.08 -23.61 33.52
CA ALA A 12 -1.24 -23.19 32.42
C ALA A 12 -2.10 -22.98 31.18
N LEU A 13 -2.35 -21.73 30.82
CA LEU A 13 -2.94 -21.36 29.52
C LEU A 13 -1.90 -21.59 28.42
N SER A 14 -2.03 -22.72 27.71
CA SER A 14 -1.27 -23.01 26.52
C SER A 14 -1.76 -22.09 25.39
N TRP A 15 -0.98 -21.08 25.07
CA TRP A 15 -1.19 -20.22 23.92
C TRP A 15 -0.79 -20.99 22.66
N SER A 16 -1.79 -21.55 21.98
CA SER A 16 -1.59 -22.17 20.67
C SER A 16 -1.19 -21.09 19.67
N ALA A 17 0.09 -21.05 19.29
CA ALA A 17 0.55 -20.25 18.19
C ALA A 17 -0.12 -20.76 16.89
N HIS A 18 -1.10 -20.02 16.40
CA HIS A 18 -1.64 -20.27 15.07
C HIS A 18 -0.55 -19.93 14.06
N PRO A 19 -0.20 -20.83 13.13
CA PRO A 19 0.68 -20.46 12.03
C PRO A 19 -0.03 -19.36 11.25
N ALA A 20 0.55 -18.16 11.23
CA ALA A 20 0.12 -17.12 10.30
C ALA A 20 0.14 -17.76 8.91
N LEU A 21 -1.02 -17.80 8.25
CA LEU A 21 -1.11 -18.15 6.85
C LEU A 21 -0.23 -17.13 6.11
N ALA A 22 1.02 -17.50 5.86
CA ALA A 22 1.90 -16.81 4.95
C ALA A 22 1.25 -16.95 3.58
N GLY A 23 0.32 -16.02 3.30
CA GLY A 23 -0.22 -15.86 1.97
C GLY A 23 0.96 -15.74 1.03
N ASN A 24 1.06 -16.66 0.07
CA ASN A 24 2.06 -16.66 -0.99
C ASN A 24 1.72 -15.49 -1.94
N GLY A 25 1.65 -14.27 -1.36
CA GLY A 25 1.48 -13.01 -2.05
C GLY A 25 2.74 -12.81 -2.88
N ARG A 26 2.62 -12.97 -4.21
CA ARG A 26 3.66 -12.54 -5.13
C ARG A 26 4.13 -11.18 -4.65
N ARG A 27 5.41 -11.08 -4.22
CA ARG A 27 6.01 -9.83 -3.75
C ARG A 27 5.67 -8.74 -4.76
N ASP A 28 5.26 -7.57 -4.28
CA ASP A 28 4.94 -6.44 -5.16
C ASP A 28 6.22 -6.03 -5.90
N ALA A 29 6.27 -6.30 -7.21
CA ALA A 29 7.47 -6.08 -8.01
C ALA A 29 7.89 -4.60 -8.03
N THR A 30 6.92 -3.67 -7.99
CA THR A 30 7.22 -2.23 -7.93
C THR A 30 7.82 -1.86 -6.58
N ALA A 31 7.27 -2.36 -5.48
CA ALA A 31 7.84 -2.14 -4.15
C ALA A 31 9.27 -2.71 -4.07
N ALA A 32 9.48 -3.94 -4.53
CA ALA A 32 10.81 -4.55 -4.52
C ALA A 32 11.82 -3.77 -5.39
N ALA A 33 11.39 -3.22 -6.52
CA ALA A 33 12.24 -2.39 -7.37
C ALA A 33 12.57 -1.03 -6.71
N LEU A 34 11.61 -0.45 -5.99
CA LEU A 34 11.82 0.76 -5.20
C LEU A 34 12.83 0.51 -4.07
N ASP A 35 12.62 -0.56 -3.28
CA ASP A 35 13.53 -0.94 -2.19
C ASP A 35 14.95 -1.14 -2.72
N HIS A 36 15.12 -1.81 -3.85
CA HIS A 36 16.42 -2.01 -4.48
C HIS A 36 17.06 -0.69 -4.94
N CYS A 37 16.26 0.20 -5.53
CA CYS A 37 16.72 1.51 -5.98
C CYS A 37 17.20 2.36 -4.80
N LEU A 38 16.44 2.42 -3.71
CA LEU A 38 16.77 3.19 -2.51
C LEU A 38 17.96 2.60 -1.72
N ALA A 39 18.18 1.29 -1.82
CA ALA A 39 19.32 0.63 -1.17
C ALA A 39 20.65 0.78 -1.92
N ASP A 40 20.63 1.25 -3.16
CA ASP A 40 21.84 1.43 -3.96
C ASP A 40 22.61 2.68 -3.48
N PRO A 41 23.88 2.55 -3.05
CA PRO A 41 24.69 3.70 -2.64
C PRO A 41 24.85 4.78 -3.72
N ALA A 42 24.70 4.43 -4.99
CA ALA A 42 24.72 5.40 -6.09
C ALA A 42 23.51 6.35 -6.06
N HIS A 43 22.44 5.99 -5.34
CA HIS A 43 21.21 6.79 -5.21
C HIS A 43 21.06 7.41 -3.80
N ALA A 44 22.17 7.72 -3.13
CA ALA A 44 22.14 8.23 -1.75
C ALA A 44 21.70 9.69 -1.61
N SER A 45 21.70 10.48 -2.70
CA SER A 45 21.23 11.87 -2.63
C SER A 45 19.70 11.95 -2.55
N THR A 46 19.18 13.02 -1.93
CA THR A 46 17.73 13.27 -1.88
C THR A 46 17.10 13.34 -3.27
N GLY A 47 17.83 13.88 -4.26
CA GLY A 47 17.38 13.91 -5.66
C GLY A 47 17.26 12.53 -6.27
N ASP A 48 18.24 11.65 -6.04
CA ASP A 48 18.21 10.26 -6.54
C ASP A 48 17.12 9.44 -5.87
N GLN A 49 16.92 9.59 -4.55
CA GLN A 49 15.83 8.96 -3.81
C GLN A 49 14.47 9.38 -4.38
N THR A 50 14.24 10.68 -4.57
CA THR A 50 13.02 11.20 -5.20
C THR A 50 12.83 10.66 -6.62
N ALA A 51 13.91 10.45 -7.39
CA ALA A 51 13.82 9.84 -8.71
C ALA A 51 13.41 8.35 -8.64
N CYS A 52 13.88 7.59 -7.64
CA CYS A 52 13.42 6.21 -7.39
C CYS A 52 11.91 6.16 -7.09
N GLU A 53 11.44 7.03 -6.21
CA GLU A 53 10.05 7.14 -5.80
C GLU A 53 9.14 7.58 -6.96
N THR A 54 9.55 8.59 -7.74
CA THR A 54 8.83 9.04 -8.93
C THR A 54 8.65 7.90 -9.94
N ARG A 55 9.69 7.09 -10.15
CA ARG A 55 9.62 5.90 -11.02
C ARG A 55 8.62 4.89 -10.48
N ALA A 56 8.65 4.59 -9.17
CA ALA A 56 7.73 3.68 -8.54
C ALA A 56 6.27 4.17 -8.64
N ALA A 57 6.02 5.47 -8.41
CA ALA A 57 4.70 6.08 -8.59
C ALA A 57 4.19 5.91 -10.03
N GLY A 58 5.05 6.12 -11.02
CA GLY A 58 4.72 5.91 -12.44
C GLY A 58 4.41 4.45 -12.76
N ASP A 59 5.13 3.50 -12.16
CA ASP A 59 4.86 2.07 -12.32
C ASP A 59 3.50 1.68 -11.73
N TYR A 60 3.19 2.17 -10.53
CA TYR A 60 1.88 1.96 -9.91
C TYR A 60 0.75 2.61 -10.72
N ASP A 61 0.95 3.82 -11.27
CA ASP A 61 -0.05 4.47 -12.12
C ASP A 61 -0.35 3.62 -13.36
N ARG A 62 0.67 3.09 -14.04
CA ARG A 62 0.49 2.17 -15.16
C ARG A 62 -0.29 0.91 -14.77
N ARG A 63 0.07 0.28 -13.65
CA ARG A 63 -0.61 -0.91 -13.11
C ARG A 63 -2.07 -0.61 -12.78
N MET A 64 -2.34 0.51 -12.12
CA MET A 64 -3.68 0.99 -11.82
C MET A 64 -4.54 1.11 -13.08
N ASN A 65 -4.01 1.77 -14.11
CA ASN A 65 -4.71 1.99 -15.37
C ASN A 65 -4.99 0.67 -16.11
N VAL A 66 -4.05 -0.28 -16.11
CA VAL A 66 -4.23 -1.63 -16.68
C VAL A 66 -5.34 -2.38 -15.95
N ALA A 67 -5.31 -2.38 -14.61
CA ALA A 67 -6.33 -3.06 -13.80
C ALA A 67 -7.72 -2.41 -13.99
N TYR A 68 -7.80 -1.10 -13.99
CA TYR A 68 -9.04 -0.35 -14.24
C TYR A 68 -9.65 -0.70 -15.60
N ALA A 69 -8.85 -0.65 -16.67
CA ALA A 69 -9.31 -1.01 -18.00
C ALA A 69 -9.77 -2.48 -18.08
N ALA A 70 -9.08 -3.41 -17.41
CA ALA A 70 -9.46 -4.80 -17.36
C ALA A 70 -10.82 -5.00 -16.69
N LEU A 71 -11.08 -4.30 -15.58
CA LEU A 71 -12.36 -4.33 -14.88
C LEU A 71 -13.50 -3.78 -15.74
N LEU A 72 -13.28 -2.64 -16.41
CA LEU A 72 -14.32 -2.04 -17.27
C LEU A 72 -14.76 -2.97 -18.42
N ARG A 73 -13.85 -3.82 -18.91
CA ARG A 73 -14.19 -4.80 -19.96
C ARG A 73 -15.01 -6.00 -19.47
N LYS A 74 -14.88 -6.32 -18.18
CA LYS A 74 -15.53 -7.51 -17.57
C LYS A 74 -16.85 -7.20 -16.86
N LEU A 75 -17.01 -5.97 -16.38
CA LEU A 75 -18.14 -5.58 -15.54
C LEU A 75 -19.41 -5.31 -16.37
N PRO A 76 -20.60 -5.68 -15.85
CA PRO A 76 -21.86 -5.22 -16.38
C PRO A 76 -21.97 -3.69 -16.38
N PRO A 77 -22.81 -3.08 -17.25
CA PRO A 77 -22.86 -1.63 -17.42
C PRO A 77 -23.03 -0.83 -16.13
N ASP A 78 -23.87 -1.29 -15.22
CA ASP A 78 -24.16 -0.61 -13.95
C ASP A 78 -22.97 -0.64 -12.99
N ALA A 79 -22.31 -1.79 -12.87
CA ALA A 79 -21.09 -1.92 -12.07
C ALA A 79 -19.93 -1.10 -12.67
N ALA A 80 -19.81 -1.08 -14.00
CA ALA A 80 -18.84 -0.28 -14.71
C ALA A 80 -19.07 1.23 -14.51
N ARG A 81 -20.32 1.71 -14.43
CA ARG A 81 -20.64 3.10 -14.07
C ARG A 81 -20.15 3.42 -12.66
N LYS A 82 -20.49 2.59 -11.67
CA LYS A 82 -20.05 2.76 -10.28
C LYS A 82 -18.52 2.78 -10.16
N LEU A 83 -17.82 1.93 -10.91
CA LEU A 83 -16.35 1.92 -10.91
C LEU A 83 -15.79 3.22 -11.51
N ARG A 84 -16.38 3.74 -12.58
CA ARG A 84 -15.98 5.04 -13.16
C ARG A 84 -16.19 6.18 -12.16
N ASP A 85 -17.31 6.19 -11.47
CA ASP A 85 -17.61 7.20 -10.45
C ASP A 85 -16.61 7.15 -9.29
N ALA A 86 -16.32 5.95 -8.79
CA ALA A 86 -15.31 5.73 -7.75
C ALA A 86 -13.90 6.15 -8.21
N GLN A 87 -13.55 5.93 -9.49
CA GLN A 87 -12.25 6.35 -10.00
C GLN A 87 -12.17 7.88 -10.11
N ARG A 88 -13.22 8.57 -10.55
CA ARG A 88 -13.27 10.04 -10.56
C ARG A 88 -13.15 10.63 -9.16
N ALA A 89 -13.88 10.08 -8.20
CA ALA A 89 -13.80 10.51 -6.80
C ALA A 89 -12.40 10.30 -6.23
N TRP A 90 -11.76 9.17 -6.53
CA TRP A 90 -10.39 8.90 -6.10
C TRP A 90 -9.38 9.87 -6.73
N LEU A 91 -9.53 10.22 -8.01
CA LEU A 91 -8.67 11.22 -8.65
C LEU A 91 -8.81 12.60 -8.00
N ALA A 92 -10.03 13.00 -7.63
CA ALA A 92 -10.27 14.24 -6.88
C ALA A 92 -9.62 14.19 -5.50
N TYR A 93 -9.78 13.09 -4.76
CA TYR A 93 -9.12 12.85 -3.48
C TYR A 93 -7.59 12.94 -3.61
N ARG A 94 -7.00 12.20 -4.56
CA ARG A 94 -5.55 12.21 -4.78
C ARG A 94 -5.00 13.61 -5.03
N ASN A 95 -5.72 14.43 -5.81
CA ASN A 95 -5.29 15.79 -6.11
C ASN A 95 -5.41 16.71 -4.87
N ALA A 96 -6.48 16.58 -4.09
CA ALA A 96 -6.65 17.32 -2.84
C ALA A 96 -5.57 16.94 -1.81
N GLU A 97 -5.28 15.64 -1.71
CA GLU A 97 -4.25 15.10 -0.82
C GLU A 97 -2.84 15.57 -1.23
N ALA A 98 -2.58 15.68 -2.54
CA ALA A 98 -1.31 16.25 -3.02
C ALA A 98 -1.10 17.68 -2.53
N GLY A 99 -2.13 18.53 -2.61
CA GLY A 99 -2.06 19.90 -2.10
C GLY A 99 -1.92 19.97 -0.58
N ALA A 100 -2.60 19.08 0.16
CA ALA A 100 -2.45 19.00 1.62
C ALA A 100 -1.04 18.56 2.02
N ARG A 101 -0.51 17.54 1.36
CA ARG A 101 0.86 17.02 1.58
C ARG A 101 1.89 18.10 1.29
N GLU A 102 1.83 18.77 0.14
CA GLU A 102 2.70 19.89 -0.21
C GLU A 102 2.68 20.96 0.89
N ALA A 103 1.49 21.37 1.34
CA ALA A 103 1.34 22.38 2.40
C ALA A 103 1.94 21.91 3.74
N ILE A 104 1.79 20.63 4.10
CA ILE A 104 2.36 20.05 5.32
C ILE A 104 3.88 20.04 5.24
N TYR A 105 4.45 19.53 4.15
CA TYR A 105 5.91 19.44 4.01
C TYR A 105 6.58 20.81 3.83
N ALA A 106 5.88 21.80 3.25
CA ALA A 106 6.35 23.19 3.18
C ALA A 106 6.57 23.84 4.56
N THR A 107 5.97 23.30 5.63
CA THR A 107 6.23 23.75 7.01
C THR A 107 7.56 23.23 7.56
N ARG A 108 8.26 22.36 6.86
CA ARG A 108 9.50 21.70 7.30
C ARG A 108 10.71 22.31 6.62
N GLN A 109 11.85 22.25 7.32
CA GLN A 109 13.13 22.73 6.78
C GLN A 109 14.07 21.53 6.58
N GLY A 110 14.84 21.58 5.49
CA GLY A 110 15.83 20.56 5.16
C GLY A 110 15.39 19.65 4.01
N THR A 111 16.37 19.27 3.20
CA THR A 111 16.16 18.51 1.97
C THR A 111 15.66 17.07 2.20
N MET A 112 15.84 16.54 3.42
CA MET A 112 15.37 15.19 3.77
C MET A 112 13.84 15.02 3.66
N PHE A 113 13.07 16.11 3.71
CA PHE A 113 11.62 16.05 3.61
C PHE A 113 11.12 15.89 2.17
N VAL A 114 11.95 16.16 1.17
CA VAL A 114 11.59 16.02 -0.26
C VAL A 114 11.34 14.56 -0.65
N PRO A 115 12.23 13.59 -0.37
CA PRO A 115 11.91 12.19 -0.62
C PRO A 115 10.76 11.66 0.25
N LEU A 116 10.59 12.11 1.49
CA LEU A 116 9.45 11.69 2.32
C LEU A 116 8.12 12.12 1.71
N GLU A 117 8.02 13.33 1.19
CA GLU A 117 6.83 13.80 0.47
C GLU A 117 6.57 12.97 -0.79
N SER A 118 7.62 12.60 -1.49
CA SER A 118 7.51 11.77 -2.71
C SER A 118 7.08 10.33 -2.39
N ASP A 119 7.58 9.74 -1.31
CA ASP A 119 7.16 8.41 -0.84
C ASP A 119 5.66 8.37 -0.49
N ASP A 120 5.13 9.38 0.22
CA ASP A 120 3.70 9.49 0.49
C ASP A 120 2.86 9.49 -0.80
N ALA A 121 3.37 10.08 -1.89
CA ALA A 121 2.72 10.03 -3.19
C ALA A 121 2.73 8.62 -3.79
N VAL A 122 3.82 7.85 -3.62
CA VAL A 122 3.92 6.44 -4.03
C VAL A 122 2.88 5.60 -3.31
N VAL A 123 2.73 5.79 -2.00
CA VAL A 123 1.78 5.04 -1.16
C VAL A 123 0.35 5.20 -1.70
N ILE A 124 -0.12 6.42 -1.94
CA ILE A 124 -1.49 6.69 -2.40
C ILE A 124 -1.79 6.01 -3.74
N VAL A 125 -0.89 6.12 -4.72
CA VAL A 125 -1.09 5.52 -6.03
C VAL A 125 -0.94 4.00 -5.97
N GLY A 126 0.02 3.50 -5.19
CA GLY A 126 0.27 2.08 -4.98
C GLY A 126 -0.93 1.37 -4.34
N ASP A 127 -1.55 1.98 -3.33
CA ASP A 127 -2.74 1.42 -2.68
C ASP A 127 -3.91 1.28 -3.67
N ARG A 128 -4.13 2.29 -4.51
CA ARG A 128 -5.17 2.21 -5.54
C ARG A 128 -4.89 1.14 -6.59
N ALA A 129 -3.66 1.04 -7.06
CA ALA A 129 -3.24 0.00 -8.00
C ALA A 129 -3.51 -1.40 -7.44
N ARG A 130 -3.02 -1.68 -6.23
CA ARG A 130 -3.20 -2.95 -5.52
C ARG A 130 -4.68 -3.28 -5.28
N LEU A 131 -5.49 -2.28 -4.95
CA LEU A 131 -6.93 -2.46 -4.77
C LEU A 131 -7.61 -2.92 -6.07
N LEU A 132 -7.36 -2.23 -7.18
CA LEU A 132 -7.96 -2.58 -8.47
C LEU A 132 -7.47 -3.95 -8.97
N GLU A 133 -6.20 -4.27 -8.78
CA GLU A 133 -5.66 -5.60 -9.07
C GLU A 133 -6.32 -6.72 -8.24
N ARG A 134 -6.65 -6.45 -6.96
CA ARG A 134 -7.45 -7.39 -6.15
C ARG A 134 -8.83 -7.62 -6.76
N TYR A 135 -9.49 -6.56 -7.23
CA TYR A 135 -10.79 -6.70 -7.90
C TYR A 135 -10.69 -7.50 -9.20
N VAL A 136 -9.63 -7.29 -9.99
CA VAL A 136 -9.38 -8.10 -11.21
C VAL A 136 -9.25 -9.58 -10.86
N ARG A 137 -8.51 -9.90 -9.78
CA ARG A 137 -8.37 -11.29 -9.30
C ARG A 137 -9.70 -11.88 -8.82
N ALA A 138 -10.49 -11.10 -8.08
CA ALA A 138 -11.82 -11.54 -7.63
C ALA A 138 -12.75 -11.88 -8.78
N MET A 139 -12.65 -11.15 -9.91
CA MET A 139 -13.44 -11.40 -11.13
C MET A 139 -12.90 -12.58 -11.97
N ALA A 140 -11.81 -13.21 -11.57
CA ALA A 140 -11.24 -14.38 -12.25
C ALA A 140 -11.55 -15.70 -11.52
N VAL A 141 -12.18 -15.64 -10.36
CA VAL A 141 -12.64 -16.82 -9.59
C VAL A 141 -14.04 -17.18 -10.10
N GLU A 142 -14.15 -18.32 -10.78
CA GLU A 142 -15.43 -18.95 -11.19
C GLU A 142 -15.89 -19.96 -10.15
#